data_326f5952c75a367cc77e1e326371083f
#
_entry.id   326f5952c75a367cc77e1e326371083f
#
_cell.length_a   1.000
_cell.length_b   1.000
_cell.length_c   1.000
_cell.angle_alpha   90.00
_cell.angle_beta   90.00
_cell.angle_gamma   90.00
#
_symmetry.space_group_name_H-M   'P 1'
#
loop_
_entity.id
_entity.type
_entity.pdbx_description
1 polymer ?
#
loop_
_entity_poly.entity_id
_entity_poly.type
_entity_poly.pdbx_seq_one_letter_code
_entity_poly.pdbx_strand_id
1 'polypeptide(L)'
;MKIAIVGTGYVGLVTGTCFSEMGVDVTCVDVMESKIENLKKGVIPIYEPGLEELVHRNFNAGRLKFTTSLASCLDDVEVVFS
;
A
#
# COMPACT_ATOMS: atom_id res chain seq x y z
N MET A 1 0.54 7.31 13.32
CA MET A 1 1.35 7.80 12.18
C MET A 1 0.71 7.37 10.87
N LYS A 2 0.66 8.26 9.91
CA LYS A 2 0.13 7.98 8.58
C LYS A 2 1.20 8.28 7.54
N ILE A 3 1.45 7.34 6.66
CA ILE A 3 2.42 7.54 5.58
C ILE A 3 1.79 7.22 4.22
N ALA A 4 2.29 7.89 3.19
CA ALA A 4 1.93 7.59 1.81
C ALA A 4 3.19 7.17 1.08
N ILE A 5 3.13 6.03 0.40
CA ILE A 5 4.24 5.53 -0.41
C ILE A 5 3.87 5.73 -1.87
N VAL A 6 4.64 6.57 -2.55
CA VAL A 6 4.39 6.90 -3.95
C VAL A 6 5.14 5.90 -4.84
N GLY A 7 4.39 5.28 -5.73
CA GLY A 7 4.93 4.22 -6.57
C GLY A 7 4.78 2.86 -5.90
N THR A 8 3.79 2.08 -6.32
CA THR A 8 3.59 0.71 -5.80
C THR A 8 4.36 -0.29 -6.65
N GLY A 9 5.68 -0.06 -6.77
CA GLY A 9 6.56 -1.07 -7.31
C GLY A 9 6.80 -2.14 -6.26
N TYR A 10 7.65 -3.10 -6.60
CA TYR A 10 7.97 -4.22 -5.71
C TYR A 10 8.37 -3.73 -4.31
N VAL A 11 9.34 -2.83 -4.26
CA VAL A 11 9.89 -2.35 -2.98
C VAL A 11 8.85 -1.55 -2.20
N GLY A 12 8.09 -0.71 -2.88
CA GLY A 12 7.06 0.11 -2.25
C GLY A 12 5.96 -0.72 -1.60
N LEU A 13 5.52 -1.77 -2.30
CA LEU A 13 4.49 -2.66 -1.78
C LEU A 13 4.98 -3.43 -0.54
N VAL A 14 6.17 -3.99 -0.61
CA VAL A 14 6.75 -4.74 0.52
C VAL A 14 6.95 -3.81 1.71
N THR A 15 7.53 -2.64 1.49
CA THR A 15 7.79 -1.67 2.55
C THR A 15 6.49 -1.21 3.21
N GLY A 16 5.49 -0.86 2.39
CA GLY A 16 4.20 -0.42 2.90
C GLY A 16 3.49 -1.48 3.71
N THR A 17 3.55 -2.71 3.24
CA THR A 17 2.93 -3.83 3.96
C THR A 17 3.61 -4.07 5.30
N CYS A 18 4.93 -4.00 5.34
CA CYS A 18 5.67 -4.16 6.59
C CYS A 18 5.34 -3.06 7.60
N PHE A 19 5.25 -1.81 7.16
CA PHE A 19 4.85 -0.71 8.05
C PHE A 19 3.43 -0.90 8.56
N SER A 20 2.52 -1.34 7.70
CA SER A 20 1.14 -1.62 8.11
C SER A 20 1.08 -2.69 9.18
N GLU A 21 1.90 -3.72 9.04
CA GLU A 21 1.95 -4.81 10.02
C GLU A 21 2.45 -4.31 11.38
N MET A 22 3.25 -3.24 11.38
CA MET A 22 3.73 -2.61 12.61
C MET A 22 2.70 -1.65 13.23
N GLY A 23 1.54 -1.51 12.63
CA GLY A 23 0.47 -0.64 13.13
C GLY A 23 0.43 0.75 12.51
N VAL A 24 1.21 1.01 11.49
CA VAL A 24 1.23 2.29 10.78
C VAL A 24 0.13 2.31 9.71
N ASP A 25 -0.58 3.42 9.58
CA ASP A 25 -1.53 3.62 8.50
C ASP A 25 -0.77 3.96 7.22
N VAL A 26 -0.87 3.09 6.22
CA VAL A 26 -0.12 3.23 4.97
C VAL A 26 -1.07 3.37 3.80
N THR A 27 -0.83 4.35 2.94
CA THR A 27 -1.51 4.49 1.66
C THR A 27 -0.49 4.36 0.55
N CYS A 28 -0.68 3.35 -0.30
CA CYS A 28 0.16 3.17 -1.47
C CYS A 28 -0.47 3.88 -2.66
N VAL A 29 0.29 4.75 -3.31
CA VAL A 29 -0.18 5.58 -4.43
C VAL A 29 0.54 5.17 -5.71
N ASP A 30 -0.21 4.95 -6.77
CA ASP A 30 0.35 4.69 -8.09
C ASP A 30 -0.56 5.29 -9.15
N VAL A 31 0.05 5.79 -10.22
CA VAL A 31 -0.70 6.39 -11.33
C VAL A 31 -1.40 5.34 -12.20
N MET A 32 -1.00 4.09 -12.11
CA MET A 32 -1.59 3.02 -12.91
C MET A 32 -2.84 2.46 -12.23
N GLU A 33 -3.97 2.84 -12.77
CA GLU A 33 -5.27 2.46 -12.23
C GLU A 33 -5.49 0.95 -12.17
N SER A 34 -5.09 0.24 -13.23
CA SER A 34 -5.23 -1.22 -13.28
C SER A 34 -4.44 -1.92 -12.18
N LYS A 35 -3.26 -1.40 -11.87
CA LYS A 35 -2.41 -1.94 -10.81
C LYS A 35 -3.07 -1.76 -9.44
N ILE A 36 -3.60 -0.58 -9.19
CA ILE A 36 -4.30 -0.29 -7.93
C ILE A 36 -5.55 -1.15 -7.79
N GLU A 37 -6.32 -1.32 -8.85
CA GLU A 37 -7.51 -2.16 -8.83
C GLU A 37 -7.17 -3.62 -8.52
N ASN A 38 -6.10 -4.14 -9.12
CA ASN A 38 -5.67 -5.51 -8.86
C ASN A 38 -5.26 -5.68 -7.39
N LEU A 39 -4.54 -4.73 -6.84
CA LEU A 39 -4.16 -4.78 -5.42
C LEU A 39 -5.37 -4.77 -4.51
N LYS A 40 -6.38 -3.96 -4.82
CA LYS A 40 -7.63 -3.93 -4.04
C LYS A 40 -8.39 -5.24 -4.10
N LYS A 41 -8.26 -5.97 -5.20
CA LYS A 41 -8.89 -7.28 -5.36
C LYS A 41 -8.09 -8.41 -4.73
N GLY A 42 -6.91 -8.10 -4.21
CA GLY A 42 -6.03 -9.09 -3.60
C GLY A 42 -5.08 -9.77 -4.58
N VAL A 43 -4.97 -9.25 -5.79
CA VAL A 43 -4.01 -9.77 -6.78
C VAL A 43 -2.66 -9.11 -6.50
N ILE A 44 -1.73 -9.91 -5.98
CA ILE A 44 -0.41 -9.42 -5.61
C ILE A 44 0.58 -9.80 -6.74
N PRO A 45 1.28 -8.82 -7.33
CA PRO A 45 2.16 -9.09 -8.46
C PRO A 45 3.50 -9.73 -8.09
N ILE A 46 3.67 -10.11 -6.85
CA ILE A 46 4.94 -10.58 -6.32
C ILE A 46 4.75 -11.94 -5.65
N TYR A 47 5.63 -12.89 -5.98
CA TYR A 47 5.63 -14.19 -5.33
C TYR A 47 6.57 -14.19 -4.13
N GLU A 48 6.14 -13.57 -3.05
CA GLU A 48 6.83 -13.63 -1.77
C GLU A 48 6.00 -14.48 -0.82
N PRO A 49 6.54 -15.57 -0.27
CA PRO A 49 5.78 -16.39 0.69
C PRO A 49 5.29 -15.55 1.86
N GLY A 50 4.00 -15.57 2.10
CA GLY A 50 3.39 -14.82 3.20
C GLY A 50 3.05 -13.37 2.91
N LEU A 51 3.56 -12.78 1.83
CA LEU A 51 3.25 -11.38 1.51
C LEU A 51 1.78 -11.17 1.20
N GLU A 52 1.20 -12.05 0.41
CA GLU A 52 -0.21 -11.95 0.04
C GLU A 52 -1.10 -11.96 1.27
N GLU A 53 -0.82 -12.83 2.21
CA GLU A 53 -1.56 -12.92 3.46
C GLU A 53 -1.43 -11.64 4.29
N LEU A 54 -0.23 -11.09 4.39
CA LEU A 54 0.02 -9.82 5.09
C LEU A 54 -0.73 -8.66 4.43
N VAL A 55 -0.71 -8.60 3.11
CA VAL A 55 -1.44 -7.56 2.38
C VAL A 55 -2.93 -7.65 2.66
N HIS A 56 -3.50 -8.84 2.54
CA HIS A 56 -4.93 -9.04 2.79
C HIS A 56 -5.31 -8.67 4.22
N ARG A 57 -4.53 -9.11 5.19
CA ARG A 57 -4.80 -8.83 6.60
C ARG A 57 -4.80 -7.34 6.89
N ASN A 58 -3.79 -6.63 6.41
CA ASN A 58 -3.67 -5.20 6.68
C ASN A 58 -4.65 -4.37 5.88
N PHE A 59 -4.96 -4.79 4.66
CA PHE A 59 -5.99 -4.14 3.84
C PHE A 59 -7.36 -4.25 4.52
N ASN A 60 -7.71 -5.44 4.98
CA ASN A 60 -8.99 -5.68 5.66
C ASN A 60 -9.09 -4.96 7.00
N ALA A 61 -7.96 -4.77 7.67
CA ALA A 61 -7.91 -4.03 8.93
C ALA A 61 -7.97 -2.51 8.74
N GLY A 62 -7.88 -2.03 7.50
CA GLY A 62 -7.91 -0.61 7.20
C GLY A 62 -6.59 0.12 7.40
N ARG A 63 -5.51 -0.61 7.66
CA ARG A 63 -4.17 -0.02 7.81
C ARG A 63 -3.42 0.13 6.50
N LEU A 64 -3.77 -0.66 5.49
CA LEU A 64 -3.13 -0.61 4.18
C LEU A 64 -4.17 -0.21 3.15
N LYS A 65 -3.90 0.86 2.41
CA LYS A 65 -4.81 1.39 1.41
C LYS A 65 -4.10 1.60 0.09
N PHE A 66 -4.84 1.56 -0.98
CA PHE A 66 -4.31 1.76 -2.34
C PHE A 66 -5.13 2.83 -3.04
N THR A 67 -4.47 3.77 -3.70
CA THR A 67 -5.15 4.82 -4.44
C THR A 67 -4.34 5.28 -5.65
N THR A 68 -5.01 5.87 -6.62
CA THR A 68 -4.34 6.53 -7.74
C THR A 68 -4.16 8.04 -7.51
N SER A 69 -4.72 8.57 -6.43
CA SER A 69 -4.70 10.01 -6.16
C SER A 69 -3.87 10.33 -4.92
N LEU A 70 -2.70 10.92 -5.13
CA LEU A 70 -1.87 11.40 -4.04
C LEU A 70 -2.56 12.53 -3.27
N ALA A 71 -3.26 13.41 -3.99
CA ALA A 71 -3.93 14.55 -3.37
C ALA A 71 -4.96 14.14 -2.32
N SER A 72 -5.62 13.00 -2.50
CA SER A 72 -6.65 12.54 -1.57
C SER A 72 -6.08 12.04 -0.25
N CYS A 73 -4.78 11.78 -0.16
CA CYS A 73 -4.17 11.23 1.05
C CYS A 73 -3.10 12.13 1.67
N LEU A 74 -3.00 13.39 1.22
CA LEU A 74 -1.95 14.31 1.72
C LEU A 74 -2.25 14.93 3.09
N ASP A 75 -3.48 14.82 3.58
CA ASP A 75 -3.84 15.37 4.88
C ASP A 75 -3.22 14.54 6.00
N ASP A 76 -2.36 15.17 6.81
CA ASP A 76 -1.71 14.56 7.97
C ASP A 76 -0.82 13.36 7.63
N VAL A 77 -0.28 13.32 6.44
CA VAL A 77 0.53 12.19 5.97
C VAL A 77 1.97 12.62 5.71
N GLU A 78 2.90 11.78 6.10
CA GLU A 78 4.30 11.89 5.68
C GLU A 78 4.46 11.12 4.37
N VAL A 79 5.06 11.75 3.36
CA VAL A 79 5.22 11.13 2.05
C VAL A 79 6.57 10.43 1.97
N VAL A 80 6.54 9.16 1.56
CA VAL A 80 7.74 8.35 1.36
C VAL A 80 7.80 7.95 -0.11
N PHE A 81 8.94 8.17 -0.74
CA PHE A 81 9.17 7.76 -2.13
C PHE A 81 9.92 6.43 -2.15
N SER A 82 9.48 5.57 -3.03
CA SER A 82 10.15 4.29 -3.22
C SER A 82 10.76 4.18 -4.62
#